data_daa5b95c94ada6fb2ef76b5c56812dbb
#
_entry.id   daa5b95c94ada6fb2ef76b5c56812dbb
#
_cell.length_a   1.000
_cell.length_b   1.000
_cell.length_c   1.000
_cell.angle_alpha   90.00
_cell.angle_beta   90.00
_cell.angle_gamma   90.00
#
_symmetry.space_group_name_H-M   'P 1'
#
loop_
_entity.id
_entity.type
_entity.pdbx_description
1 polymer ?
#
loop_
_entity_poly.entity_id
_entity_poly.type
_entity_poly.pdbx_seq_one_letter_code
_entity_poly.pdbx_strand_id
1 'polypeptide(L)'
;YKRQVKDMVSILKLYLLEESGKPGEPYLGVVHRLDQPVQGVIVFAKTKQAAANLSSQIADRKGSGQVVKRYCAVVRRNADVYKETETAAEYQELTDYLQRDCRTNTSYIVPKGTKGAKESKLRYAILEETEDLSLVDIELLTGRHHQIRVQLSGAGMPIAGDKKYDEKFAKTTGTREKETPALCAYSLSFQHPKTGKQMDFTVLPEGGAFEKFRKE
;
A
#
# COMPACT_ATOMS: atom_id res chain seq x y z
N TYR A 1 29.31 -10.76 -12.88
CA TYR A 1 27.92 -11.24 -12.77
C TYR A 1 27.21 -10.44 -11.68
N LYS A 2 26.45 -9.40 -12.07
CA LYS A 2 25.45 -8.83 -11.15
C LYS A 2 24.49 -9.97 -10.81
N ARG A 3 24.44 -10.42 -9.55
CA ARG A 3 23.41 -11.32 -9.07
C ARG A 3 22.08 -10.67 -9.41
N GLN A 4 21.37 -11.20 -10.39
CA GLN A 4 19.98 -10.82 -10.65
C GLN A 4 19.20 -11.15 -9.39
N VAL A 5 18.75 -10.13 -8.68
CA VAL A 5 17.81 -10.33 -7.58
C VAL A 5 16.57 -10.93 -8.22
N LYS A 6 16.26 -12.19 -7.88
CA LYS A 6 15.06 -12.86 -8.39
C LYS A 6 13.84 -12.06 -7.90
N ASP A 7 13.04 -11.58 -8.83
CA ASP A 7 11.78 -10.93 -8.48
C ASP A 7 10.76 -11.94 -7.93
N MET A 8 9.75 -11.44 -7.23
CA MET A 8 8.72 -12.27 -6.58
C MET A 8 8.00 -13.20 -7.58
N VAL A 9 7.73 -12.73 -8.80
CA VAL A 9 7.05 -13.54 -9.84
C VAL A 9 7.90 -14.72 -10.21
N SER A 10 9.20 -14.51 -10.43
CA SER A 10 10.16 -15.59 -10.76
C SER A 10 10.27 -16.62 -9.64
N ILE A 11 10.33 -16.17 -8.37
CA ILE A 11 10.38 -17.06 -7.21
C ILE A 11 9.09 -17.88 -7.09
N LEU A 12 7.93 -17.25 -7.22
CA LEU A 12 6.64 -17.92 -7.12
C LEU A 12 6.40 -18.90 -8.27
N LYS A 13 6.87 -18.59 -9.49
CA LYS A 13 6.80 -19.55 -10.61
C LYS A 13 7.65 -20.78 -10.36
N LEU A 14 8.85 -20.63 -9.80
CA LEU A 14 9.69 -21.78 -9.40
C LEU A 14 8.99 -22.62 -8.34
N TYR A 15 8.43 -22.01 -7.31
CA TYR A 15 7.66 -22.71 -6.29
C TYR A 15 6.47 -23.51 -6.89
N LEU A 16 5.70 -22.88 -7.79
CA LEU A 16 4.58 -23.53 -8.46
C LEU A 16 5.01 -24.69 -9.37
N LEU A 17 6.17 -24.59 -10.00
CA LEU A 17 6.75 -25.63 -10.83
C LEU A 17 7.10 -26.86 -9.97
N GLU A 18 7.76 -26.63 -8.85
CA GLU A 18 8.10 -27.67 -7.87
C GLU A 18 6.84 -28.34 -7.27
N GLU A 19 5.84 -27.52 -6.86
CA GLU A 19 4.58 -27.99 -6.30
C GLU A 19 3.78 -28.86 -7.29
N SER A 20 3.75 -28.48 -8.57
CA SER A 20 2.92 -29.16 -9.57
C SER A 20 3.54 -30.45 -10.11
N GLY A 21 4.86 -30.59 -10.08
CA GLY A 21 5.62 -31.69 -10.70
C GLY A 21 5.42 -31.79 -12.22
N LYS A 22 4.77 -30.81 -12.86
CA LYS A 22 4.47 -30.82 -14.30
C LYS A 22 5.54 -30.09 -15.10
N PRO A 23 5.91 -30.62 -16.28
CA PRO A 23 6.82 -29.87 -17.16
C PRO A 23 6.16 -28.62 -17.72
N GLY A 24 6.95 -27.54 -17.88
CA GLY A 24 6.53 -26.27 -18.46
C GLY A 24 6.43 -25.15 -17.46
N GLU A 25 6.46 -23.90 -17.96
CA GLU A 25 6.41 -22.70 -17.14
C GLU A 25 4.98 -22.49 -16.59
N PRO A 26 4.77 -22.42 -15.27
CA PRO A 26 3.45 -22.20 -14.70
C PRO A 26 2.95 -20.79 -14.98
N TYR A 27 1.65 -20.64 -15.21
CA TYR A 27 1.03 -19.33 -15.31
C TYR A 27 0.97 -18.66 -13.94
N LEU A 28 1.36 -17.40 -13.88
CA LEU A 28 1.21 -16.54 -12.71
C LEU A 28 0.81 -15.14 -13.15
N GLY A 29 -0.44 -14.74 -12.86
CA GLY A 29 -0.99 -13.43 -13.19
C GLY A 29 -0.79 -12.43 -12.05
N VAL A 30 -0.19 -11.28 -12.38
CA VAL A 30 -0.05 -10.13 -11.46
C VAL A 30 -1.28 -9.25 -11.62
N VAL A 31 -2.17 -9.21 -10.63
CA VAL A 31 -3.42 -8.44 -10.67
C VAL A 31 -3.32 -7.09 -9.96
N HIS A 32 -2.41 -6.95 -9.01
CA HIS A 32 -2.04 -5.68 -8.37
C HIS A 32 -0.58 -5.72 -7.89
N ARG A 33 -0.09 -4.61 -7.37
CA ARG A 33 1.29 -4.46 -6.91
C ARG A 33 1.33 -3.71 -5.59
N LEU A 34 2.38 -3.99 -4.81
CA LEU A 34 2.85 -3.12 -3.73
C LEU A 34 4.07 -2.33 -4.23
N ASP A 35 4.33 -1.17 -3.65
CA ASP A 35 5.59 -0.46 -3.85
C ASP A 35 6.73 -1.31 -3.27
N GLN A 36 7.89 -1.31 -3.91
CA GLN A 36 9.00 -2.20 -3.54
C GLN A 36 9.38 -2.21 -2.04
N PRO A 37 9.38 -1.07 -1.32
CA PRO A 37 9.72 -1.07 0.11
C PRO A 37 8.53 -1.37 1.04
N VAL A 38 7.32 -1.63 0.49
CA VAL A 38 6.10 -1.85 1.27
C VAL A 38 5.89 -3.33 1.53
N GLN A 39 5.71 -3.70 2.80
CA GLN A 39 5.37 -5.05 3.22
C GLN A 39 3.85 -5.29 3.14
N GLY A 40 3.43 -6.56 3.21
CA GLY A 40 2.01 -6.91 3.35
C GLY A 40 1.51 -7.96 2.40
N VAL A 41 0.18 -8.10 2.34
CA VAL A 41 -0.53 -9.11 1.55
C VAL A 41 -0.60 -8.70 0.09
N ILE A 42 -0.26 -9.63 -0.80
CA ILE A 42 -0.42 -9.50 -2.25
C ILE A 42 -1.03 -10.79 -2.81
N VAL A 43 -1.96 -10.69 -3.75
CA VAL A 43 -2.58 -11.83 -4.42
C VAL A 43 -2.08 -11.97 -5.85
N PHE A 44 -1.79 -13.23 -6.22
CA PHE A 44 -1.45 -13.63 -7.58
C PHE A 44 -2.45 -14.67 -8.10
N ALA A 45 -2.78 -14.60 -9.37
CA ALA A 45 -3.70 -15.55 -9.99
C ALA A 45 -2.95 -16.73 -10.62
N LYS A 46 -3.32 -17.96 -10.27
CA LYS A 46 -2.74 -19.20 -10.83
C LYS A 46 -3.32 -19.58 -12.21
N THR A 47 -4.34 -18.83 -12.71
CA THR A 47 -4.96 -19.06 -14.04
C THR A 47 -5.34 -17.72 -14.70
N LYS A 48 -5.41 -17.70 -16.04
CA LYS A 48 -5.85 -16.52 -16.79
C LYS A 48 -7.27 -16.07 -16.42
N GLN A 49 -8.18 -17.05 -16.20
CA GLN A 49 -9.56 -16.76 -15.80
C GLN A 49 -9.63 -16.10 -14.42
N ALA A 50 -8.86 -16.62 -13.45
CA ALA A 50 -8.76 -15.99 -12.13
C ALA A 50 -8.15 -14.59 -12.19
N ALA A 51 -7.13 -14.37 -13.03
CA ALA A 51 -6.54 -13.06 -13.23
C ALA A 51 -7.55 -12.05 -13.80
N ALA A 52 -8.33 -12.45 -14.80
CA ALA A 52 -9.38 -11.59 -15.39
C ALA A 52 -10.46 -11.24 -14.35
N ASN A 53 -10.94 -12.22 -13.59
CA ASN A 53 -11.95 -12.01 -12.55
C ASN A 53 -11.44 -11.08 -11.43
N LEU A 54 -10.26 -11.35 -10.86
CA LEU A 54 -9.67 -10.50 -9.81
C LEU A 54 -9.38 -9.07 -10.32
N SER A 55 -8.94 -8.94 -11.57
CA SER A 55 -8.75 -7.62 -12.18
C SER A 55 -10.07 -6.85 -12.30
N SER A 56 -11.17 -7.55 -12.65
CA SER A 56 -12.51 -6.96 -12.67
C SER A 56 -12.96 -6.50 -11.29
N GLN A 57 -12.79 -7.34 -10.25
CA GLN A 57 -13.10 -6.98 -8.87
C GLN A 57 -12.30 -5.76 -8.39
N ILE A 58 -11.00 -5.66 -8.75
CA ILE A 58 -10.15 -4.50 -8.41
C ILE A 58 -10.60 -3.24 -9.14
N ALA A 59 -11.12 -3.36 -10.36
CA ALA A 59 -11.62 -2.24 -11.16
C ALA A 59 -13.01 -1.77 -10.70
N ASP A 60 -13.82 -2.68 -10.16
CA ASP A 60 -15.16 -2.38 -9.65
C ASP A 60 -15.06 -1.63 -8.31
N ARG A 61 -15.53 -0.39 -8.31
CA ARG A 61 -15.49 0.51 -7.14
C ARG A 61 -16.82 0.65 -6.42
N LYS A 62 -17.86 0.00 -6.89
CA LYS A 62 -19.25 0.21 -6.41
C LYS A 62 -20.02 -1.09 -6.21
N GLY A 63 -19.50 -2.22 -6.66
CA GLY A 63 -20.21 -3.50 -6.59
C GLY A 63 -20.03 -4.25 -5.28
N SER A 64 -20.91 -5.22 -5.04
CA SER A 64 -20.85 -6.11 -3.87
C SER A 64 -19.64 -7.07 -3.85
N GLY A 65 -18.89 -7.15 -4.96
CA GLY A 65 -17.67 -7.96 -5.11
C GLY A 65 -16.37 -7.15 -5.04
N GLN A 66 -16.42 -5.97 -4.45
CA GLN A 66 -15.27 -5.08 -4.38
C GLN A 66 -14.10 -5.68 -3.60
N VAL A 67 -12.90 -5.51 -4.12
CA VAL A 67 -11.66 -5.79 -3.37
C VAL A 67 -11.43 -4.69 -2.35
N VAL A 68 -11.40 -5.05 -1.07
CA VAL A 68 -11.05 -4.13 0.02
C VAL A 68 -9.57 -4.26 0.34
N LYS A 69 -8.88 -3.13 0.36
CA LYS A 69 -7.45 -3.03 0.66
C LYS A 69 -7.26 -2.12 1.86
N ARG A 70 -6.74 -2.67 2.94
CA ARG A 70 -6.43 -1.88 4.13
C ARG A 70 -4.92 -1.86 4.36
N TYR A 71 -4.45 -0.70 4.73
CA TYR A 71 -3.04 -0.46 5.03
C TYR A 71 -2.91 0.08 6.45
N CYS A 72 -1.80 -0.25 7.07
CA CYS A 72 -1.37 0.35 8.31
C CYS A 72 -0.11 1.17 8.04
N ALA A 73 -0.05 2.38 8.54
CA ALA A 73 1.11 3.25 8.40
C ALA A 73 1.47 3.89 9.74
N VAL A 74 2.77 4.12 9.95
CA VAL A 74 3.23 5.03 11.00
C VAL A 74 3.62 6.34 10.33
N VAL A 75 2.98 7.43 10.74
CA VAL A 75 3.19 8.78 10.21
C VAL A 75 3.79 9.70 11.25
N ARG A 76 4.50 10.75 10.81
CA ARG A 76 4.93 11.80 11.72
C ARG A 76 3.74 12.62 12.15
N ARG A 77 3.66 12.86 13.45
CA ARG A 77 2.65 13.73 14.03
C ARG A 77 2.89 15.19 13.60
N ASN A 78 1.82 15.85 13.20
CA ASN A 78 1.84 17.30 12.97
C ASN A 78 0.82 17.93 13.92
N ALA A 79 1.30 18.61 14.94
CA ALA A 79 0.46 19.23 15.97
C ALA A 79 -0.58 20.21 15.40
N ASP A 80 -0.29 20.82 14.24
CA ASP A 80 -1.20 21.78 13.60
C ASP A 80 -2.38 21.12 12.87
N VAL A 81 -2.29 19.83 12.58
CA VAL A 81 -3.34 19.05 11.84
C VAL A 81 -4.29 18.33 12.78
N TYR A 82 -3.85 18.06 14.01
CA TYR A 82 -4.62 17.27 14.96
C TYR A 82 -5.46 18.15 15.88
N LYS A 83 -6.78 17.97 15.76
CA LYS A 83 -7.71 18.30 16.86
C LYS A 83 -7.77 17.06 17.76
N GLU A 84 -7.60 17.25 19.06
CA GLU A 84 -7.87 16.19 20.05
C GLU A 84 -9.28 15.64 19.80
N THR A 85 -9.36 14.41 19.31
CA THR A 85 -10.61 13.69 19.16
C THR A 85 -10.69 12.70 20.31
N GLU A 86 -11.50 13.04 21.31
CA GLU A 86 -11.77 12.18 22.48
C GLU A 86 -12.62 10.95 22.16
N THR A 87 -12.96 10.68 20.90
CA THR A 87 -13.86 9.60 20.50
C THR A 87 -13.21 8.65 19.49
N ALA A 88 -13.72 7.42 19.44
CA ALA A 88 -13.32 6.34 18.56
C ALA A 88 -12.93 6.83 17.15
N ALA A 89 -11.85 6.29 16.62
CA ALA A 89 -11.20 6.71 15.37
C ALA A 89 -12.20 6.94 14.22
N GLU A 90 -12.61 8.18 14.00
CA GLU A 90 -13.47 8.55 12.89
C GLU A 90 -12.67 8.57 11.60
N TYR A 91 -13.19 7.92 10.55
CA TYR A 91 -12.54 7.92 9.24
C TYR A 91 -12.68 9.27 8.55
N GLN A 92 -11.55 9.86 8.19
CA GLN A 92 -11.46 11.05 7.34
C GLN A 92 -11.14 10.63 5.90
N GLU A 93 -11.69 11.34 4.91
CA GLU A 93 -11.44 11.06 3.49
C GLU A 93 -10.47 12.10 2.91
N LEU A 94 -9.43 11.61 2.21
CA LEU A 94 -8.58 12.43 1.36
C LEU A 94 -8.94 12.19 -0.10
N THR A 95 -9.23 13.28 -0.80
CA THR A 95 -9.51 13.28 -2.25
C THR A 95 -8.59 14.27 -2.93
N ASP A 96 -7.67 13.77 -3.75
CA ASP A 96 -6.67 14.55 -4.48
C ASP A 96 -6.59 14.13 -5.95
N TYR A 97 -5.91 14.92 -6.76
CA TYR A 97 -5.56 14.59 -8.13
C TYR A 97 -4.06 14.36 -8.23
N LEU A 98 -3.67 13.13 -8.60
CA LEU A 98 -2.28 12.73 -8.65
C LEU A 98 -1.76 12.64 -10.08
N GLN A 99 -0.56 13.18 -10.30
CA GLN A 99 0.20 13.05 -11.52
C GLN A 99 1.52 12.34 -11.24
N ARG A 100 1.87 11.33 -12.07
CA ARG A 100 3.13 10.61 -11.96
C ARG A 100 4.20 11.27 -12.83
N ASP A 101 5.37 11.48 -12.27
CA ASP A 101 6.60 11.71 -13.02
C ASP A 101 7.37 10.38 -13.18
N CYS A 102 7.42 9.87 -14.41
CA CYS A 102 8.11 8.62 -14.70
C CYS A 102 9.63 8.77 -14.62
N ARG A 103 10.18 9.98 -14.79
CA ARG A 103 11.63 10.24 -14.79
C ARG A 103 12.20 10.11 -13.37
N THR A 104 11.50 10.66 -12.39
CA THR A 104 11.90 10.62 -10.97
C THR A 104 11.29 9.43 -10.23
N ASN A 105 10.35 8.73 -10.87
CA ASN A 105 9.52 7.68 -10.25
C ASN A 105 8.83 8.17 -8.97
N THR A 106 8.24 9.37 -9.03
CA THR A 106 7.45 10.00 -7.96
C THR A 106 6.04 10.34 -8.44
N SER A 107 5.17 10.71 -7.52
CA SER A 107 3.85 11.26 -7.81
C SER A 107 3.67 12.57 -7.05
N TYR A 108 2.85 13.47 -7.58
CA TYR A 108 2.58 14.79 -7.00
C TYR A 108 1.09 15.04 -6.94
N ILE A 109 0.65 15.78 -5.93
CA ILE A 109 -0.68 16.36 -5.89
C ILE A 109 -0.67 17.57 -6.83
N VAL A 110 -1.67 17.61 -7.71
CA VAL A 110 -1.82 18.68 -8.71
C VAL A 110 -3.27 19.18 -8.70
N PRO A 111 -3.55 20.39 -9.20
CA PRO A 111 -4.90 20.89 -9.30
C PRO A 111 -5.81 20.01 -10.15
N LYS A 112 -7.11 19.95 -9.79
CA LYS A 112 -8.14 19.31 -10.60
C LYS A 112 -8.14 19.89 -12.03
N GLY A 113 -8.19 19.00 -13.03
CA GLY A 113 -8.16 19.41 -14.45
C GLY A 113 -6.75 19.43 -15.06
N THR A 114 -5.68 19.21 -14.29
CA THR A 114 -4.33 19.03 -14.84
C THR A 114 -4.31 17.85 -15.80
N LYS A 115 -3.80 18.05 -17.02
CA LYS A 115 -3.71 17.01 -18.05
C LYS A 115 -2.93 15.79 -17.54
N GLY A 116 -3.56 14.61 -17.59
CA GLY A 116 -2.97 13.35 -17.14
C GLY A 116 -3.08 13.07 -15.64
N ALA A 117 -3.58 14.00 -14.84
CA ALA A 117 -3.90 13.79 -13.44
C ALA A 117 -5.05 12.79 -13.26
N LYS A 118 -5.00 12.00 -12.19
CA LYS A 118 -6.04 11.00 -11.86
C LYS A 118 -6.57 11.24 -10.46
N GLU A 119 -7.87 11.23 -10.31
CA GLU A 119 -8.54 11.27 -9.01
C GLU A 119 -8.07 10.11 -8.13
N SER A 120 -7.78 10.41 -6.89
CA SER A 120 -7.20 9.51 -5.89
C SER A 120 -7.93 9.70 -4.57
N LYS A 121 -8.49 8.61 -4.04
CA LYS A 121 -9.28 8.62 -2.82
C LYS A 121 -8.80 7.56 -1.85
N LEU A 122 -8.67 7.93 -0.61
CA LEU A 122 -8.47 7.02 0.52
C LEU A 122 -9.25 7.54 1.73
N ARG A 123 -9.51 6.66 2.70
CA ARG A 123 -9.97 7.04 4.03
C ARG A 123 -8.91 6.62 5.03
N TYR A 124 -8.76 7.39 6.09
CA TYR A 124 -7.84 7.06 7.16
C TYR A 124 -8.44 7.38 8.51
N ALA A 125 -7.98 6.63 9.51
CA ALA A 125 -8.30 6.87 10.91
C ALA A 125 -7.04 6.70 11.75
N ILE A 126 -6.85 7.56 12.75
CA ILE A 126 -5.73 7.46 13.69
C ILE A 126 -6.13 6.44 14.75
N LEU A 127 -5.32 5.41 14.94
CA LEU A 127 -5.56 4.33 15.89
C LEU A 127 -4.89 4.58 17.24
N GLU A 128 -3.67 5.08 17.22
CA GLU A 128 -2.84 5.29 18.41
C GLU A 128 -1.83 6.41 18.13
N GLU A 129 -1.45 7.14 19.16
CA GLU A 129 -0.51 8.26 19.08
C GLU A 129 0.58 8.16 20.15
N THR A 130 1.77 8.62 19.77
CA THR A 130 2.87 8.94 20.67
C THR A 130 3.16 10.44 20.57
N GLU A 131 4.21 10.94 21.25
CA GLU A 131 4.63 12.35 21.16
C GLU A 131 4.91 12.77 19.70
N ASP A 132 5.61 11.92 18.94
CA ASP A 132 6.13 12.25 17.59
C ASP A 132 5.44 11.53 16.44
N LEU A 133 4.72 10.44 16.71
CA LEU A 133 4.21 9.52 15.69
C LEU A 133 2.74 9.17 15.95
N SER A 134 2.05 8.83 14.85
CA SER A 134 0.70 8.26 14.91
C SER A 134 0.63 6.98 14.10
N LEU A 135 -0.05 5.98 14.64
CA LEU A 135 -0.44 4.76 13.93
C LEU A 135 -1.76 5.01 13.21
N VAL A 136 -1.78 4.79 11.91
CA VAL A 136 -2.91 5.13 11.05
C VAL A 136 -3.41 3.90 10.32
N ASP A 137 -4.72 3.65 10.37
CA ASP A 137 -5.40 2.70 9.50
C ASP A 137 -5.90 3.41 8.24
N ILE A 138 -5.77 2.76 7.08
CA ILE A 138 -6.06 3.35 5.79
C ILE A 138 -6.86 2.38 4.94
N GLU A 139 -8.02 2.82 4.46
CA GLU A 139 -8.81 2.15 3.43
C GLU A 139 -8.49 2.78 2.06
N LEU A 140 -7.92 2.00 1.16
CA LEU A 140 -7.49 2.48 -0.16
C LEU A 140 -8.60 2.34 -1.19
N LEU A 141 -9.32 3.42 -1.49
CA LEU A 141 -10.44 3.43 -2.44
C LEU A 141 -10.00 3.48 -3.91
N THR A 142 -8.80 4.01 -4.19
CA THR A 142 -8.17 4.01 -5.52
C THR A 142 -6.74 3.53 -5.39
N GLY A 143 -6.13 2.99 -6.46
CA GLY A 143 -4.76 2.46 -6.45
C GLY A 143 -3.86 3.22 -7.44
N ARG A 144 -3.43 4.45 -7.10
CA ARG A 144 -2.48 5.21 -7.92
C ARG A 144 -1.04 4.96 -7.45
N HIS A 145 -0.10 5.27 -8.31
CA HIS A 145 1.32 5.15 -7.99
C HIS A 145 1.68 6.01 -6.77
N HIS A 146 2.28 5.41 -5.74
CA HIS A 146 2.66 6.02 -4.46
C HIS A 146 1.51 6.75 -3.73
N GLN A 147 0.25 6.38 -3.98
CA GLN A 147 -0.92 7.15 -3.56
C GLN A 147 -0.92 7.48 -2.06
N ILE A 148 -0.86 6.48 -1.20
CA ILE A 148 -0.91 6.66 0.26
C ILE A 148 0.21 7.59 0.71
N ARG A 149 1.42 7.35 0.20
CA ARG A 149 2.63 8.08 0.56
C ARG A 149 2.51 9.57 0.24
N VAL A 150 2.06 9.90 -0.98
CA VAL A 150 1.96 11.30 -1.42
C VAL A 150 0.77 12.01 -0.82
N GLN A 151 -0.38 11.35 -0.63
CA GLN A 151 -1.56 11.98 -0.02
C GLN A 151 -1.35 12.25 1.47
N LEU A 152 -0.81 11.30 2.24
CA LEU A 152 -0.51 11.53 3.64
C LEU A 152 0.56 12.61 3.83
N SER A 153 1.60 12.62 3.00
CA SER A 153 2.60 13.70 3.03
C SER A 153 1.98 15.07 2.71
N GLY A 154 1.11 15.14 1.69
CA GLY A 154 0.39 16.36 1.33
C GLY A 154 -0.57 16.86 2.42
N ALA A 155 -1.11 15.94 3.23
CA ALA A 155 -1.92 16.24 4.41
C ALA A 155 -1.08 16.63 5.65
N GLY A 156 0.25 16.75 5.51
CA GLY A 156 1.14 17.09 6.63
C GLY A 156 1.50 15.91 7.54
N MET A 157 1.20 14.69 7.14
CA MET A 157 1.43 13.44 7.86
C MET A 157 2.37 12.50 7.07
N PRO A 158 3.62 12.86 6.78
CA PRO A 158 4.51 12.02 6.01
C PRO A 158 4.79 10.70 6.74
N ILE A 159 4.87 9.60 5.99
CA ILE A 159 5.14 8.27 6.53
C ILE A 159 6.58 8.23 7.06
N ALA A 160 6.76 7.72 8.27
CA ALA A 160 8.06 7.56 8.89
C ALA A 160 8.97 6.66 8.02
N GLY A 161 10.21 7.09 7.79
CA GLY A 161 11.18 6.39 6.94
C GLY A 161 10.99 6.59 5.43
N ASP A 162 10.04 7.41 4.99
CA ASP A 162 9.81 7.67 3.56
C ASP A 162 10.74 8.74 2.99
N LYS A 163 11.88 8.32 2.44
CA LYS A 163 12.89 9.23 1.84
C LYS A 163 12.39 10.05 0.65
N LYS A 164 11.25 9.66 0.02
CA LYS A 164 10.73 10.38 -1.14
C LYS A 164 9.75 11.48 -0.80
N TYR A 165 9.00 11.31 0.28
CA TYR A 165 7.87 12.18 0.62
C TYR A 165 7.95 12.77 2.04
N ASP A 166 8.96 12.40 2.85
CA ASP A 166 9.30 13.07 4.11
C ASP A 166 10.56 13.91 3.92
N GLU A 167 10.41 15.21 3.60
CA GLU A 167 11.53 16.12 3.34
C GLU A 167 12.41 16.34 4.60
N LYS A 168 11.81 16.33 5.79
CA LYS A 168 12.56 16.49 7.05
C LYS A 168 13.47 15.29 7.25
N PHE A 169 12.95 14.09 7.04
CA PHE A 169 13.70 12.85 7.16
C PHE A 169 14.80 12.75 6.09
N ALA A 170 14.48 13.09 4.84
CA ALA A 170 15.45 13.07 3.74
C ALA A 170 16.68 13.96 3.99
N LYS A 171 16.53 15.06 4.73
CA LYS A 171 17.62 15.99 5.09
C LYS A 171 18.43 15.53 6.30
N THR A 172 17.83 14.78 7.23
CA THR A 172 18.44 14.42 8.53
C THR A 172 19.21 13.10 8.48
N THR A 173 18.72 12.15 7.70
CA THR A 173 19.37 10.84 7.55
C THR A 173 20.42 10.89 6.45
N GLY A 174 21.67 10.89 6.82
CA GLY A 174 22.77 10.56 5.91
C GLY A 174 22.50 9.20 5.26
N THR A 175 23.12 8.93 4.12
CA THR A 175 22.91 7.79 3.19
C THR A 175 23.05 6.38 3.81
N ARG A 176 23.24 6.23 5.12
CA ARG A 176 23.67 4.96 5.77
C ARG A 176 22.54 4.08 6.30
N GLU A 177 21.35 4.59 6.55
CA GLU A 177 20.28 3.75 7.08
C GLU A 177 19.35 3.26 5.96
N LYS A 178 19.19 1.93 5.90
CA LYS A 178 18.21 1.26 5.02
C LYS A 178 16.79 1.35 5.60
N GLU A 179 16.38 2.55 6.02
CA GLU A 179 15.01 2.72 6.44
C GLU A 179 14.07 2.67 5.25
N THR A 180 12.98 1.96 5.44
CA THR A 180 11.88 1.84 4.49
C THR A 180 10.64 2.54 5.05
N PRO A 181 9.74 3.06 4.20
CA PRO A 181 8.49 3.62 4.68
C PRO A 181 7.75 2.64 5.60
N ALA A 182 7.37 3.09 6.79
CA ALA A 182 6.57 2.32 7.73
C ALA A 182 5.14 2.22 7.20
N LEU A 183 4.95 1.42 6.16
CA LEU A 183 3.68 1.17 5.46
C LEU A 183 3.53 -0.33 5.22
N CYS A 184 2.36 -0.87 5.59
CA CYS A 184 2.03 -2.27 5.44
C CYS A 184 0.63 -2.43 4.83
N ALA A 185 0.50 -3.18 3.73
CA ALA A 185 -0.78 -3.67 3.21
C ALA A 185 -1.25 -4.83 4.11
N TYR A 186 -1.81 -4.51 5.26
CA TYR A 186 -2.05 -5.50 6.30
C TYR A 186 -3.28 -6.36 6.07
N SER A 187 -4.25 -5.91 5.25
CA SER A 187 -5.47 -6.67 4.99
C SER A 187 -5.90 -6.55 3.52
N LEU A 188 -6.33 -7.69 2.99
CA LEU A 188 -6.85 -7.83 1.64
C LEU A 188 -8.06 -8.75 1.65
N SER A 189 -9.21 -8.24 1.19
CA SER A 189 -10.46 -8.98 1.08
C SER A 189 -10.93 -8.99 -0.37
N PHE A 190 -11.37 -10.16 -0.87
CA PHE A 190 -11.89 -10.30 -2.23
C PHE A 190 -12.76 -11.56 -2.33
N GLN A 191 -13.56 -11.68 -3.40
CA GLN A 191 -14.30 -12.90 -3.69
C GLN A 191 -13.44 -13.88 -4.49
N HIS A 192 -13.40 -15.14 -4.04
CA HIS A 192 -12.65 -16.19 -4.71
C HIS A 192 -13.13 -16.37 -6.17
N PRO A 193 -12.24 -16.28 -7.19
CA PRO A 193 -12.60 -16.15 -8.60
C PRO A 193 -13.46 -17.30 -9.17
N LYS A 194 -13.40 -18.48 -8.57
CA LYS A 194 -14.13 -19.67 -9.03
C LYS A 194 -15.38 -19.94 -8.20
N THR A 195 -15.34 -19.72 -6.89
CA THR A 195 -16.42 -20.14 -5.97
C THR A 195 -17.28 -18.98 -5.50
N GLY A 196 -16.86 -17.73 -5.69
CA GLY A 196 -17.53 -16.54 -5.16
C GLY A 196 -17.44 -16.39 -3.63
N LYS A 197 -16.78 -17.32 -2.92
CA LYS A 197 -16.63 -17.24 -1.47
C LYS A 197 -15.77 -16.06 -1.08
N GLN A 198 -16.20 -15.33 -0.06
CA GLN A 198 -15.39 -14.25 0.55
C GLN A 198 -14.09 -14.82 1.11
N MET A 199 -12.99 -14.17 0.77
CA MET A 199 -11.63 -14.49 1.21
C MET A 199 -11.04 -13.27 1.89
N ASP A 200 -10.55 -13.45 3.10
CA ASP A 200 -9.96 -12.39 3.92
C ASP A 200 -8.57 -12.83 4.39
N PHE A 201 -7.58 -12.01 4.14
CA PHE A 201 -6.18 -12.26 4.50
C PHE A 201 -5.63 -11.08 5.27
N THR A 202 -4.95 -11.37 6.37
CA THR A 202 -4.32 -10.35 7.21
C THR A 202 -2.90 -10.75 7.59
N VAL A 203 -2.05 -9.74 7.79
CA VAL A 203 -0.71 -9.88 8.38
C VAL A 203 -0.49 -8.75 9.38
N LEU A 204 0.34 -8.98 10.37
CA LEU A 204 0.76 -7.92 11.28
C LEU A 204 1.91 -7.11 10.64
N PRO A 205 1.90 -5.77 10.77
CA PRO A 205 3.05 -4.96 10.38
C PRO A 205 4.25 -5.30 11.27
N GLU A 206 5.45 -5.32 10.68
CA GLU A 206 6.67 -5.69 11.41
C GLU A 206 7.80 -4.68 11.18
N GLY A 207 8.65 -4.52 12.22
CA GLY A 207 9.90 -3.76 12.16
C GLY A 207 9.75 -2.25 12.06
N GLY A 208 10.88 -1.55 12.12
CA GLY A 208 10.96 -0.09 11.98
C GLY A 208 10.10 0.65 13.00
N ALA A 209 9.40 1.70 12.52
CA ALA A 209 8.57 2.53 13.39
C ALA A 209 7.35 1.80 13.97
N PHE A 210 6.92 0.65 13.42
CA PHE A 210 5.80 -0.13 13.96
C PHE A 210 6.09 -0.69 15.36
N GLU A 211 7.36 -0.95 15.68
CA GLU A 211 7.75 -1.47 17.01
C GLU A 211 7.35 -0.55 18.16
N LYS A 212 7.20 0.76 17.90
CA LYS A 212 6.76 1.73 18.90
C LYS A 212 5.29 1.58 19.31
N PHE A 213 4.49 0.85 18.54
CA PHE A 213 3.07 0.61 18.75
C PHE A 213 2.74 -0.85 19.07
N ARG A 214 3.75 -1.70 19.25
CA ARG A 214 3.55 -3.05 19.77
C ARG A 214 3.31 -2.97 21.28
N LYS A 215 2.15 -3.47 21.71
CA LYS A 215 1.90 -3.74 23.14
C LYS A 215 2.56 -5.08 23.47
N GLU A 216 3.35 -5.11 24.53
CA GLU A 216 3.91 -6.33 25.12
C GLU A 216 2.81 -7.31 25.56
#